data_0260f8c6884df09e046b7075388047a2
#
_entry.id   0260f8c6884df09e046b7075388047a2
#
_cell.length_a   1.000
_cell.length_b   1.000
_cell.length_c   1.000
_cell.angle_alpha   90.00
_cell.angle_beta   90.00
_cell.angle_gamma   90.00
#
_symmetry.space_group_name_H-M   'P 1'
#
loop_
_entity.id
_entity.type
_entity.pdbx_description
1 polymer ?
#
loop_
_entity_poly.entity_id
_entity_poly.type
_entity_poly.pdbx_seq_one_letter_code
_entity_poly.pdbx_strand_id
1 'polypeptide(L)'
;DHPLDLISLSPKFSNSVPVLGAVTPNGAVADERMIKVHNRLRLNKEAISKTIAYHKDYHFKPVWDGTDENLKEIEAFRVDMEIPKDKTYIMPAGDTRETLVKMYPLVFELCAEKGYNMTGRDHIIAFDTERGV
;
A
#
# COMPACT_ATOMS: atom_id res chain seq x y z
N ASP A 1 -2.32 16.54 -20.73
CA ASP A 1 -2.61 16.27 -19.31
C ASP A 1 -1.92 17.31 -18.44
N HIS A 2 -2.58 17.71 -17.38
CA HIS A 2 -2.05 18.71 -16.46
C HIS A 2 -1.49 18.06 -15.20
N PRO A 3 -0.36 18.57 -14.65
CA PRO A 3 0.12 18.12 -13.35
C PRO A 3 -0.92 18.38 -12.26
N LEU A 4 -1.10 17.42 -11.37
CA LEU A 4 -1.94 17.58 -10.19
C LEU A 4 -1.14 18.24 -9.06
N ASP A 5 -1.81 18.94 -8.16
CA ASP A 5 -1.17 19.57 -7.01
C ASP A 5 -0.66 18.53 -6.01
N LEU A 6 -1.39 17.43 -5.86
CA LEU A 6 -1.04 16.33 -4.97
C LEU A 6 -1.55 15.01 -5.52
N ILE A 7 -0.72 13.97 -5.47
CA ILE A 7 -1.10 12.61 -5.85
C ILE A 7 -0.80 11.64 -4.69
N SER A 8 -1.52 10.54 -4.66
CA SER A 8 -1.27 9.45 -3.71
C SER A 8 -0.71 8.24 -4.44
N LEU A 9 0.40 7.72 -3.95
CA LEU A 9 1.06 6.53 -4.50
C LEU A 9 0.89 5.38 -3.53
N SER A 10 0.24 4.30 -3.97
CA SER A 10 0.01 3.11 -3.16
C SER A 10 0.53 1.87 -3.89
N PRO A 11 1.86 1.72 -4.00
CA PRO A 11 2.45 0.55 -4.67
C PRO A 11 2.05 -0.73 -3.94
N LYS A 12 1.90 -1.80 -4.71
CA LYS A 12 1.62 -3.12 -4.15
C LYS A 12 2.92 -3.86 -3.88
N PHE A 13 3.05 -4.46 -2.69
CA PHE A 13 4.22 -5.20 -2.28
C PHE A 13 4.01 -6.71 -2.40
N SER A 14 4.99 -7.51 -2.04
CA SER A 14 4.95 -8.96 -2.26
C SER A 14 3.76 -9.65 -1.59
N ASN A 15 3.28 -9.12 -0.47
CA ASN A 15 2.11 -9.64 0.24
C ASN A 15 0.79 -9.49 -0.55
N SER A 16 0.78 -8.70 -1.63
CA SER A 16 -0.39 -8.56 -2.51
C SER A 16 -0.34 -9.49 -3.72
N VAL A 17 0.78 -10.23 -3.90
CA VAL A 17 0.93 -11.15 -5.04
C VAL A 17 0.00 -12.35 -4.84
N PRO A 18 -0.80 -12.73 -5.87
CA PRO A 18 -1.66 -13.90 -5.75
C PRO A 18 -0.87 -15.18 -5.46
N VAL A 19 -1.43 -16.02 -4.58
CA VAL A 19 -0.87 -17.35 -4.29
C VAL A 19 -1.28 -18.29 -5.42
N LEU A 20 -0.34 -19.13 -5.88
CA LEU A 20 -0.64 -20.12 -6.92
C LEU A 20 -1.84 -20.99 -6.54
N GLY A 21 -2.85 -21.06 -7.40
CA GLY A 21 -4.08 -21.80 -7.17
C GLY A 21 -5.14 -21.05 -6.37
N ALA A 22 -4.86 -19.85 -5.87
CA ALA A 22 -5.87 -19.05 -5.15
C ALA A 22 -6.94 -18.52 -6.12
N VAL A 23 -8.18 -18.42 -5.63
CA VAL A 23 -9.28 -17.86 -6.42
C VAL A 23 -9.30 -16.34 -6.27
N THR A 24 -9.31 -15.64 -7.40
CA THR A 24 -9.40 -14.18 -7.42
C THR A 24 -10.83 -13.71 -7.15
N PRO A 25 -11.06 -12.42 -6.80
CA PRO A 25 -12.40 -11.90 -6.54
C PRO A 25 -13.40 -12.08 -7.68
N ASN A 26 -12.93 -12.18 -8.94
CA ASN A 26 -13.79 -12.40 -10.10
C ASN A 26 -13.94 -13.90 -10.46
N GLY A 27 -13.47 -14.80 -9.60
CA GLY A 27 -13.61 -16.25 -9.79
C GLY A 27 -12.51 -16.93 -10.58
N ALA A 28 -11.52 -16.20 -11.08
CA ALA A 28 -10.39 -16.78 -11.79
C ALA A 28 -9.40 -17.42 -10.81
N VAL A 29 -8.71 -18.48 -11.24
CA VAL A 29 -7.67 -19.14 -10.43
C VAL A 29 -6.32 -18.52 -10.76
N ALA A 30 -5.56 -18.12 -9.73
CA ALA A 30 -4.24 -17.55 -9.91
C ALA A 30 -3.26 -18.62 -10.42
N ASP A 31 -2.63 -18.37 -11.57
CA ASP A 31 -1.63 -19.24 -12.17
C ASP A 31 -0.26 -18.54 -12.22
N GLU A 32 0.78 -19.25 -12.66
CA GLU A 32 2.14 -18.70 -12.75
C GLU A 32 2.22 -17.45 -13.62
N ARG A 33 1.46 -17.42 -14.71
CA ARG A 33 1.44 -16.26 -15.61
C ARG A 33 0.88 -15.02 -14.94
N MET A 34 -0.24 -15.16 -14.22
CA MET A 34 -0.85 -14.06 -13.47
C MET A 34 0.11 -13.54 -12.39
N ILE A 35 0.76 -14.43 -11.67
CA ILE A 35 1.72 -14.08 -10.63
C ILE A 35 2.91 -13.31 -11.22
N LYS A 36 3.45 -13.77 -12.34
CA LYS A 36 4.56 -13.07 -13.02
C LYS A 36 4.17 -11.68 -13.51
N VAL A 37 2.98 -11.55 -14.12
CA VAL A 37 2.48 -10.26 -14.60
C VAL A 37 2.27 -9.32 -13.40
N HIS A 38 1.65 -9.79 -12.33
CA HIS A 38 1.42 -9.00 -11.13
C HIS A 38 2.75 -8.52 -10.53
N ASN A 39 3.74 -9.40 -10.38
CA ASN A 39 5.05 -9.04 -9.86
C ASN A 39 5.77 -8.00 -10.72
N ARG A 40 5.66 -8.12 -12.04
CA ARG A 40 6.30 -7.17 -12.95
C ARG A 40 5.68 -5.79 -12.85
N LEU A 41 4.36 -5.70 -12.67
CA LEU A 41 3.63 -4.42 -12.71
C LEU A 41 3.55 -3.71 -11.35
N ARG A 42 3.57 -4.45 -10.24
CA ARG A 42 3.31 -3.87 -8.92
C ARG A 42 4.34 -2.84 -8.44
N LEU A 43 5.60 -2.97 -8.85
CA LEU A 43 6.68 -2.06 -8.47
C LEU A 43 7.42 -1.54 -9.70
N ASN A 44 6.70 -0.89 -10.61
CA ASN A 44 7.33 -0.25 -11.77
C ASN A 44 7.97 1.07 -11.32
N LYS A 45 9.21 0.98 -10.84
CA LYS A 45 9.96 2.11 -10.28
C LYS A 45 10.16 3.25 -11.27
N GLU A 46 10.39 2.93 -12.53
CA GLU A 46 10.57 3.95 -13.56
C GLU A 46 9.31 4.78 -13.76
N ALA A 47 8.14 4.12 -13.87
CA ALA A 47 6.86 4.80 -14.01
C ALA A 47 6.52 5.63 -12.77
N ILE A 48 6.80 5.11 -11.58
CA ILE A 48 6.58 5.82 -10.32
C ILE A 48 7.48 7.07 -10.24
N SER A 49 8.75 6.95 -10.61
CA SER A 49 9.69 8.08 -10.63
C SER A 49 9.23 9.18 -11.59
N LYS A 50 8.76 8.81 -12.77
CA LYS A 50 8.23 9.77 -13.75
C LYS A 50 6.97 10.46 -13.23
N THR A 51 6.10 9.72 -12.55
CA THR A 51 4.88 10.26 -11.96
C THR A 51 5.21 11.27 -10.86
N ILE A 52 6.15 10.95 -9.98
CA ILE A 52 6.62 11.85 -8.92
C ILE A 52 7.19 13.14 -9.53
N ALA A 53 8.02 13.01 -10.56
CA ALA A 53 8.65 14.17 -11.20
C ALA A 53 7.65 15.07 -11.94
N TYR A 54 6.57 14.51 -12.46
CA TYR A 54 5.58 15.23 -13.24
C TYR A 54 4.61 16.06 -12.39
N HIS A 55 4.23 15.56 -11.21
CA HIS A 55 3.25 16.25 -10.36
C HIS A 55 3.94 17.15 -9.32
N LYS A 56 3.18 18.12 -8.78
CA LYS A 56 3.74 19.11 -7.86
C LYS A 56 4.11 18.54 -6.50
N ASP A 57 3.32 17.59 -6.00
CA ASP A 57 3.57 16.95 -4.72
C ASP A 57 2.97 15.55 -4.71
N TYR A 58 3.39 14.73 -3.73
CA TYR A 58 2.91 13.35 -3.62
C TYR A 58 2.94 12.89 -2.17
N HIS A 59 2.07 11.90 -1.87
CA HIS A 59 2.13 11.11 -0.65
C HIS A 59 2.37 9.65 -1.02
N PHE A 60 3.29 9.00 -0.33
CA PHE A 60 3.54 7.57 -0.44
C PHE A 60 2.71 6.87 0.65
N LYS A 61 1.75 6.05 0.26
CA LYS A 61 0.79 5.39 1.16
C LYS A 61 0.89 3.87 1.05
N PRO A 62 1.95 3.26 1.60
CA PRO A 62 2.05 1.81 1.61
C PRO A 62 1.09 1.20 2.62
N VAL A 63 0.58 0.01 2.30
CA VAL A 63 -0.25 -0.79 3.20
C VAL A 63 0.66 -1.76 3.96
N TRP A 64 0.66 -1.68 5.30
CA TRP A 64 1.47 -2.55 6.14
C TRP A 64 0.59 -3.62 6.79
N ASP A 65 1.02 -4.89 6.66
CA ASP A 65 0.29 -6.04 7.18
C ASP A 65 0.69 -6.43 8.62
N GLY A 66 1.56 -5.66 9.26
CA GLY A 66 2.02 -5.91 10.62
C GLY A 66 3.25 -6.80 10.72
N THR A 67 3.76 -7.32 9.60
CA THR A 67 4.93 -8.19 9.61
C THR A 67 6.22 -7.40 9.40
N ASP A 68 7.33 -7.92 9.95
CA ASP A 68 8.66 -7.34 9.72
C ASP A 68 9.10 -7.47 8.27
N GLU A 69 8.73 -8.55 7.60
CA GLU A 69 9.07 -8.79 6.20
C GLU A 69 8.48 -7.71 5.29
N ASN A 70 7.19 -7.42 5.48
CA ASN A 70 6.51 -6.38 4.71
C ASN A 70 7.08 -5.00 5.03
N LEU A 71 7.39 -4.72 6.30
CA LEU A 71 7.99 -3.45 6.69
C LEU A 71 9.35 -3.25 6.03
N LYS A 72 10.20 -4.27 5.99
CA LYS A 72 11.50 -4.20 5.33
C LYS A 72 11.36 -3.88 3.85
N GLU A 73 10.39 -4.49 3.18
CA GLU A 73 10.12 -4.24 1.77
C GLU A 73 9.66 -2.80 1.53
N ILE A 74 8.76 -2.29 2.39
CA ILE A 74 8.31 -0.89 2.34
C ILE A 74 9.48 0.06 2.54
N GLU A 75 10.30 -0.17 3.55
CA GLU A 75 11.43 0.71 3.87
C GLU A 75 12.51 0.67 2.78
N ALA A 76 12.80 -0.52 2.22
CA ALA A 76 13.74 -0.65 1.12
C ALA A 76 13.27 0.12 -0.12
N PHE A 77 11.99 0.03 -0.44
CA PHE A 77 11.40 0.78 -1.55
C PHE A 77 11.49 2.29 -1.31
N ARG A 78 11.15 2.74 -0.11
CA ARG A 78 11.21 4.15 0.24
C ARG A 78 12.63 4.71 0.08
N VAL A 79 13.62 4.00 0.58
CA VAL A 79 15.02 4.43 0.49
C VAL A 79 15.50 4.43 -0.96
N ASP A 80 15.18 3.37 -1.71
CA ASP A 80 15.57 3.23 -3.12
C ASP A 80 14.97 4.36 -3.98
N MET A 81 13.73 4.73 -3.71
CA MET A 81 13.03 5.80 -4.44
C MET A 81 13.30 7.19 -3.86
N GLU A 82 14.10 7.30 -2.82
CA GLU A 82 14.43 8.56 -2.14
C GLU A 82 13.19 9.32 -1.63
N ILE A 83 12.22 8.57 -1.11
CA ILE A 83 10.98 9.16 -0.57
C ILE A 83 11.21 9.58 0.88
N PRO A 84 10.99 10.88 1.21
CA PRO A 84 11.14 11.35 2.60
C PRO A 84 10.11 10.72 3.54
N LYS A 85 10.47 10.60 4.81
CA LYS A 85 9.54 10.07 5.84
C LYS A 85 8.30 10.95 6.01
N ASP A 86 8.43 12.27 5.87
CA ASP A 86 7.31 13.19 6.01
C ASP A 86 6.29 13.10 4.86
N LYS A 87 6.64 12.43 3.77
CA LYS A 87 5.73 12.11 2.67
C LYS A 87 5.21 10.67 2.73
N THR A 88 5.59 9.91 3.76
CA THR A 88 5.22 8.50 3.92
C THR A 88 4.11 8.37 4.96
N TYR A 89 2.99 7.78 4.54
CA TYR A 89 1.78 7.57 5.34
C TYR A 89 1.49 6.07 5.40
N ILE A 90 1.76 5.45 6.52
CA ILE A 90 1.51 4.01 6.68
C ILE A 90 0.02 3.77 6.87
N MET A 91 -0.53 2.88 6.06
CA MET A 91 -1.94 2.49 6.10
C MET A 91 -2.07 1.08 6.66
N PRO A 92 -2.99 0.82 7.61
CA PRO A 92 -3.18 -0.54 8.12
C PRO A 92 -3.79 -1.45 7.06
N ALA A 93 -3.28 -2.67 6.95
CA ALA A 93 -3.90 -3.70 6.13
C ALA A 93 -5.14 -4.23 6.85
N GLY A 94 -6.19 -4.53 6.09
CA GLY A 94 -7.43 -5.08 6.62
C GLY A 94 -8.61 -4.67 5.76
N ASP A 95 -9.56 -5.59 5.61
CA ASP A 95 -10.77 -5.39 4.82
C ASP A 95 -12.04 -5.39 5.67
N THR A 96 -11.91 -5.60 6.99
CA THR A 96 -13.02 -5.54 7.94
C THR A 96 -12.69 -4.59 9.09
N ARG A 97 -13.73 -4.09 9.77
CA ARG A 97 -13.57 -3.23 10.94
C ARG A 97 -12.76 -3.93 12.05
N GLU A 98 -13.02 -5.21 12.28
CA GLU A 98 -12.32 -5.97 13.31
C GLU A 98 -10.82 -6.04 13.07
N THR A 99 -10.41 -6.35 11.85
CA THR A 99 -8.98 -6.42 11.50
C THR A 99 -8.30 -5.07 11.57
N LEU A 100 -8.96 -4.01 11.11
CA LEU A 100 -8.41 -2.66 11.16
C LEU A 100 -8.25 -2.15 12.58
N VAL A 101 -9.23 -2.39 13.45
CA VAL A 101 -9.15 -1.98 14.86
C VAL A 101 -7.94 -2.61 15.54
N LYS A 102 -7.63 -3.86 15.23
CA LYS A 102 -6.45 -4.55 15.76
C LYS A 102 -5.15 -3.95 15.22
N MET A 103 -5.14 -3.50 13.97
CA MET A 103 -3.95 -2.97 13.31
C MET A 103 -3.64 -1.52 13.72
N TYR A 104 -4.62 -0.72 14.08
CA TYR A 104 -4.42 0.70 14.36
C TYR A 104 -3.35 0.96 15.44
N PRO A 105 -3.38 0.30 16.61
CA PRO A 105 -2.33 0.52 17.60
C PRO A 105 -0.94 0.18 17.09
N LEU A 106 -0.81 -0.88 16.30
CA LEU A 106 0.47 -1.30 15.73
C LEU A 106 1.01 -0.26 14.75
N VAL A 107 0.15 0.26 13.88
CA VAL A 107 0.52 1.30 12.92
C VAL A 107 0.88 2.59 13.63
N PHE A 108 0.11 2.97 14.64
CA PHE A 108 0.40 4.16 15.44
C PHE A 108 1.77 4.08 16.11
N GLU A 109 2.08 2.96 16.75
CA GLU A 109 3.37 2.74 17.40
C GLU A 109 4.51 2.76 16.39
N LEU A 110 4.34 2.10 15.24
CA LEU A 110 5.34 2.10 14.18
C LEU A 110 5.65 3.52 13.70
N CYS A 111 4.61 4.30 13.43
CA CYS A 111 4.77 5.66 12.94
C CYS A 111 5.44 6.56 13.95
N ALA A 112 5.08 6.43 15.23
CA ALA A 112 5.71 7.19 16.32
C ALA A 112 7.19 6.84 16.47
N GLU A 113 7.54 5.56 16.36
CA GLU A 113 8.91 5.09 16.47
C GLU A 113 9.78 5.49 15.28
N LYS A 114 9.26 5.33 14.06
CA LYS A 114 10.02 5.50 12.82
C LYS A 114 9.94 6.90 12.23
N GLY A 115 9.02 7.74 12.69
CA GLY A 115 8.84 9.07 12.14
C GLY A 115 8.00 9.12 10.86
N TYR A 116 7.15 8.13 10.65
CA TYR A 116 6.19 8.12 9.55
C TYR A 116 4.87 8.77 9.99
N ASN A 117 4.08 9.19 9.00
CA ASN A 117 2.69 9.60 9.23
C ASN A 117 1.78 8.38 9.13
N MET A 118 0.61 8.47 9.75
CA MET A 118 -0.40 7.43 9.70
C MET A 118 -1.59 7.89 8.88
N THR A 119 -2.16 6.99 8.07
CA THR A 119 -3.44 7.20 7.42
C THR A 119 -4.35 6.01 7.72
N GLY A 120 -5.65 6.26 7.88
CA GLY A 120 -6.61 5.23 8.21
C GLY A 120 -7.43 4.79 7.01
N ARG A 121 -8.34 3.86 7.26
CA ARG A 121 -9.32 3.39 6.26
C ARG A 121 -10.72 3.63 6.83
N ASP A 122 -11.07 4.89 6.93
CA ASP A 122 -12.26 5.35 7.67
C ASP A 122 -13.57 4.76 7.15
N HIS A 123 -13.67 4.55 5.84
CA HIS A 123 -14.88 3.95 5.27
C HIS A 123 -15.11 2.51 5.76
N ILE A 124 -14.05 1.74 5.99
CA ILE A 124 -14.18 0.37 6.52
C ILE A 124 -14.48 0.42 8.02
N ILE A 125 -13.88 1.35 8.75
CA ILE A 125 -14.19 1.54 10.19
C ILE A 125 -15.65 1.90 10.37
N ALA A 126 -16.20 2.79 9.53
CA ALA A 126 -17.59 3.25 9.66
C ALA A 126 -18.62 2.22 9.16
N PHE A 127 -18.34 1.54 8.05
CA PHE A 127 -19.33 0.73 7.33
C PHE A 127 -18.98 -0.76 7.24
N ASP A 128 -17.79 -1.14 7.75
CA ASP A 128 -17.25 -2.50 7.71
C ASP A 128 -17.21 -3.05 6.27
N THR A 129 -17.80 -4.22 6.03
CA THR A 129 -17.80 -4.81 4.69
C THR A 129 -18.98 -4.35 3.83
N GLU A 130 -19.80 -3.45 4.31
CA GLU A 130 -20.94 -2.92 3.57
C GLU A 130 -20.47 -2.13 2.36
N ARG A 131 -20.95 -2.49 1.18
CA ARG A 131 -20.52 -1.88 -0.07
C ARG A 131 -21.53 -0.84 -0.56
N GLY A 132 -21.03 0.14 -1.31
CA GLY A 132 -21.88 1.18 -1.88
C GLY A 132 -22.22 2.31 -0.90
N VAL A 133 -21.47 2.39 0.19
CA VAL A 133 -21.69 3.38 1.24
C VAL A 133 -20.54 4.37 1.29
#